data_7f82c69b25d487229c5b1d8e28063894
#
_entry.id   7f82c69b25d487229c5b1d8e28063894
#
_cell.length_a   1.000
_cell.length_b   1.000
_cell.length_c   1.000
_cell.angle_alpha   90.00
_cell.angle_beta   90.00
_cell.angle_gamma   90.00
#
_symmetry.space_group_name_H-M   'P 1'
#
loop_
_entity.id
_entity.type
_entity.pdbx_description
1 polymer ?
#
loop_
_entity_poly.entity_id
_entity_poly.type
_entity_poly.pdbx_seq_one_letter_code
_entity_poly.pdbx_strand_id
1 'polypeptide(L)'
;MKIRRIELFNLGPYIDKNIFDINCNRERHIVLIGGKNGAGKTTFFKAIKTCLYGCKVWGFEAPGKEYFRQMASFVNSRMQFDSHIKAYVEVELEFDDGKQINYFVLHREWYRIKKGLEEKFLICKNGCELDRESSIDFSNYLLSIIPPDMFNFYFFDGESIADFFLGSDGSRNFRNAFLKLYGLDTLSLMVENFARALKRSGNSSN
;
A
#
# COMPACT_ATOMS: atom_id res chain seq x y z
N MET A 1 9.82 5.36 -10.85
CA MET A 1 8.67 4.43 -10.77
C MET A 1 7.41 5.16 -11.21
N LYS A 2 6.54 4.51 -12.01
CA LYS A 2 5.20 5.02 -12.39
C LYS A 2 4.19 3.91 -12.23
N ILE A 3 2.96 4.25 -11.83
CA ILE A 3 1.82 3.34 -11.90
C ILE A 3 1.20 3.53 -13.29
N ARG A 4 0.99 2.46 -14.03
CA ARG A 4 0.46 2.50 -15.39
C ARG A 4 -1.01 2.11 -15.45
N ARG A 5 -1.35 1.06 -14.72
CA ARG A 5 -2.67 0.47 -14.75
C ARG A 5 -3.05 -0.08 -13.38
N ILE A 6 -4.29 0.06 -13.05
CA ILE A 6 -4.89 -0.56 -11.87
C ILE A 6 -6.13 -1.32 -12.31
N GLU A 7 -6.27 -2.52 -11.82
CA GLU A 7 -7.45 -3.34 -12.04
C GLU A 7 -8.04 -3.78 -10.71
N LEU A 8 -9.32 -3.54 -10.53
CA LEU A 8 -10.08 -3.93 -9.34
C LEU A 8 -11.15 -4.94 -9.75
N PHE A 9 -11.28 -5.99 -8.97
CA PHE A 9 -12.30 -7.02 -9.16
C PHE A 9 -12.99 -7.34 -7.85
N ASN A 10 -14.28 -7.11 -7.75
CA ASN A 10 -15.13 -7.39 -6.59
C ASN A 10 -14.62 -6.80 -5.25
N LEU A 11 -14.16 -5.55 -5.26
CA LEU A 11 -13.74 -4.82 -4.08
C LEU A 11 -14.68 -3.65 -3.77
N GLY A 12 -15.26 -3.61 -2.59
CA GLY A 12 -16.20 -2.58 -2.17
C GLY A 12 -17.31 -2.37 -3.20
N PRO A 13 -17.52 -1.15 -3.72
CA PRO A 13 -18.55 -0.87 -4.74
C PRO A 13 -18.17 -1.36 -6.15
N TYR A 14 -16.93 -1.77 -6.38
CA TYR A 14 -16.46 -2.26 -7.67
C TYR A 14 -16.91 -3.72 -7.88
N ILE A 15 -17.80 -3.92 -8.83
CA ILE A 15 -18.35 -5.21 -9.20
C ILE A 15 -17.70 -5.65 -10.50
N ASP A 16 -17.32 -6.92 -10.58
CA ASP A 16 -16.62 -7.48 -11.72
C ASP A 16 -15.33 -6.71 -12.03
N LYS A 17 -14.88 -6.71 -13.26
CA LYS A 17 -13.61 -6.16 -13.71
C LYS A 17 -13.72 -4.65 -13.97
N ASN A 18 -12.95 -3.86 -13.21
CA ASN A 18 -12.84 -2.43 -13.38
C ASN A 18 -11.39 -2.05 -13.64
N ILE A 19 -11.11 -1.47 -14.81
CA ILE A 19 -9.76 -1.12 -15.26
C ILE A 19 -9.62 0.39 -15.27
N PHE A 20 -8.52 0.87 -14.67
CA PHE A 20 -8.10 2.26 -14.67
C PHE A 20 -6.75 2.36 -15.37
N ASP A 21 -6.75 2.90 -16.58
CA ASP A 21 -5.52 3.26 -17.28
C ASP A 21 -5.08 4.65 -16.81
N ILE A 22 -3.97 4.68 -16.07
CA ILE A 22 -3.39 5.91 -15.52
C ILE A 22 -2.04 6.22 -16.15
N ASN A 23 -1.83 5.73 -17.35
CA ASN A 23 -0.61 5.94 -18.10
C ASN A 23 -0.48 7.40 -18.53
N CYS A 24 0.41 8.14 -17.85
CA CYS A 24 0.73 9.52 -18.19
C CYS A 24 1.84 9.56 -19.26
N ASN A 25 1.76 10.52 -20.16
CA ASN A 25 2.79 10.82 -21.16
C ASN A 25 3.34 12.24 -20.98
N ARG A 26 4.29 12.66 -21.83
CA ARG A 26 4.92 14.00 -21.74
C ARG A 26 3.95 15.17 -21.95
N GLU A 27 2.82 14.93 -22.59
CA GLU A 27 1.81 15.96 -22.88
C GLU A 27 0.65 15.95 -21.87
N ARG A 28 0.39 14.78 -21.25
CA ARG A 28 -0.69 14.57 -20.28
C ARG A 28 -0.12 13.99 -19.00
N HIS A 29 0.15 14.88 -18.05
CA HIS A 29 0.79 14.52 -16.77
C HIS A 29 -0.21 14.25 -15.64
N ILE A 30 -1.50 14.54 -15.85
CA ILE A 30 -2.54 14.47 -14.83
C ILE A 30 -3.64 13.50 -15.27
N VAL A 31 -3.99 12.58 -14.38
CA VAL A 31 -5.16 11.71 -14.50
C VAL A 31 -6.16 12.12 -13.44
N LEU A 32 -7.38 12.46 -13.84
CA LEU A 32 -8.47 12.77 -12.93
C LEU A 32 -9.36 11.55 -12.75
N ILE A 33 -9.52 11.12 -11.50
CA ILE A 33 -10.44 10.05 -11.11
C ILE A 33 -11.61 10.70 -10.38
N GLY A 34 -12.68 10.95 -11.13
CA GLY A 34 -13.90 11.59 -10.62
C GLY A 34 -14.95 10.56 -10.21
N GLY A 35 -15.79 10.93 -9.25
CA GLY A 35 -16.94 10.14 -8.83
C GLY A 35 -17.76 10.84 -7.76
N LYS A 36 -19.05 10.52 -7.69
CA LYS A 36 -19.97 10.98 -6.63
C LYS A 36 -19.51 10.43 -5.26
N ASN A 37 -20.01 11.00 -4.18
CA ASN A 37 -19.79 10.45 -2.84
C ASN A 37 -20.32 8.99 -2.79
N GLY A 38 -19.55 8.09 -2.20
CA GLY A 38 -19.86 6.66 -2.18
C GLY A 38 -19.48 5.88 -3.45
N ALA A 39 -19.00 6.54 -4.53
CA ALA A 39 -18.61 5.87 -5.77
C ALA A 39 -17.37 4.98 -5.68
N GLY A 40 -16.69 4.95 -4.52
CA GLY A 40 -15.54 4.07 -4.29
C GLY A 40 -14.18 4.74 -4.38
N LYS A 41 -14.07 6.08 -4.40
CA LYS A 41 -12.77 6.78 -4.43
C LYS A 41 -11.83 6.32 -3.32
N THR A 42 -12.30 6.30 -2.08
CA THR A 42 -11.53 5.82 -0.93
C THR A 42 -11.20 4.33 -1.03
N THR A 43 -12.13 3.52 -1.56
CA THR A 43 -11.90 2.09 -1.84
C THR A 43 -10.80 1.90 -2.87
N PHE A 44 -10.76 2.72 -3.92
CA PHE A 44 -9.72 2.70 -4.94
C PHE A 44 -8.32 2.92 -4.34
N PHE A 45 -8.13 3.99 -3.55
CA PHE A 45 -6.86 4.25 -2.88
C PHE A 45 -6.49 3.16 -1.88
N LYS A 46 -7.45 2.68 -1.11
CA LYS A 46 -7.25 1.60 -0.16
C LYS A 46 -6.86 0.29 -0.84
N ALA A 47 -7.43 0.00 -2.01
CA ALA A 47 -7.08 -1.17 -2.80
C ALA A 47 -5.63 -1.11 -3.30
N ILE A 48 -5.18 0.03 -3.86
CA ILE A 48 -3.79 0.22 -4.28
C ILE A 48 -2.85 0.00 -3.09
N LYS A 49 -3.14 0.67 -1.98
CA LYS A 49 -2.35 0.57 -0.75
C LYS A 49 -2.29 -0.88 -0.25
N THR A 50 -3.42 -1.59 -0.27
CA THR A 50 -3.48 -3.01 0.12
C THR A 50 -2.71 -3.88 -0.87
N CYS A 51 -2.74 -3.60 -2.18
CA CYS A 51 -1.93 -4.31 -3.16
C CYS A 51 -0.44 -4.22 -2.84
N LEU A 52 0.05 -3.00 -2.57
CA LEU A 52 1.46 -2.74 -2.31
C LEU A 52 1.95 -3.31 -0.96
N TYR A 53 1.16 -3.16 0.10
CA TYR A 53 1.63 -3.39 1.47
C TYR A 53 0.90 -4.52 2.21
N GLY A 54 -0.13 -5.11 1.63
CA GLY A 54 -0.90 -6.20 2.23
C GLY A 54 -1.55 -5.82 3.56
N CYS A 55 -1.42 -6.73 4.54
CA CYS A 55 -2.04 -6.58 5.86
C CYS A 55 -1.51 -5.39 6.68
N LYS A 56 -0.33 -4.86 6.36
CA LYS A 56 0.25 -3.68 7.04
C LYS A 56 -0.62 -2.44 6.92
N VAL A 57 -1.35 -2.27 5.80
CA VAL A 57 -2.32 -1.18 5.60
C VAL A 57 -3.44 -1.19 6.64
N TRP A 58 -3.72 -2.37 7.16
CA TRP A 58 -4.81 -2.64 8.10
C TRP A 58 -4.33 -2.71 9.55
N GLY A 59 -3.05 -2.37 9.79
CA GLY A 59 -2.44 -2.34 11.12
C GLY A 59 -1.97 -3.71 11.62
N PHE A 60 -1.76 -4.68 10.72
CA PHE A 60 -1.30 -6.02 11.08
C PHE A 60 0.10 -6.29 10.54
N GLU A 61 0.94 -6.91 11.35
CA GLU A 61 2.30 -7.34 10.95
C GLU A 61 2.27 -8.55 10.00
N ALA A 62 1.27 -9.43 10.18
CA ALA A 62 1.10 -10.64 9.37
C ALA A 62 -0.38 -10.92 9.11
N PRO A 63 -0.73 -11.62 8.00
CA PRO A 63 -2.10 -12.04 7.74
C PRO A 63 -2.60 -12.99 8.84
N GLY A 64 -3.66 -12.58 9.55
CA GLY A 64 -4.28 -13.34 10.63
C GLY A 64 -5.80 -13.24 10.59
N LYS A 65 -6.49 -13.88 11.53
CA LYS A 65 -7.97 -13.95 11.57
C LYS A 65 -8.61 -12.56 11.55
N GLU A 66 -8.04 -11.61 12.27
CA GLU A 66 -8.57 -10.25 12.37
C GLU A 66 -8.41 -9.49 11.05
N TYR A 67 -7.25 -9.62 10.40
CA TYR A 67 -7.03 -9.10 9.05
C TYR A 67 -8.06 -9.63 8.07
N PHE A 68 -8.27 -10.95 8.03
CA PHE A 68 -9.24 -11.56 7.11
C PHE A 68 -10.69 -11.18 7.43
N ARG A 69 -11.01 -10.91 8.71
CA ARG A 69 -12.32 -10.37 9.09
C ARG A 69 -12.53 -8.97 8.52
N GLN A 70 -11.51 -8.10 8.59
CA GLN A 70 -11.57 -6.77 7.98
C GLN A 70 -11.60 -6.84 6.44
N MET A 71 -10.82 -7.73 5.84
CA MET A 71 -10.88 -7.96 4.40
C MET A 71 -12.25 -8.46 3.94
N ALA A 72 -12.92 -9.28 4.72
CA ALA A 72 -14.29 -9.73 4.41
C ALA A 72 -15.29 -8.56 4.29
N SER A 73 -15.07 -7.45 5.00
CA SER A 73 -15.88 -6.23 4.85
C SER A 73 -15.43 -5.35 3.68
N PHE A 74 -14.20 -5.51 3.20
CA PHE A 74 -13.65 -4.76 2.09
C PHE A 74 -13.97 -5.38 0.73
N VAL A 75 -14.10 -6.70 0.66
CA VAL A 75 -14.55 -7.39 -0.55
C VAL A 75 -16.03 -7.12 -0.82
N ASN A 76 -16.44 -7.20 -2.08
CA ASN A 76 -17.83 -6.96 -2.45
C ASN A 76 -18.78 -7.97 -1.78
N SER A 77 -19.95 -7.51 -1.37
CA SER A 77 -20.94 -8.33 -0.66
C SER A 77 -21.40 -9.57 -1.46
N ARG A 78 -21.35 -9.53 -2.78
CA ARG A 78 -21.62 -10.70 -3.64
C ARG A 78 -20.71 -11.88 -3.32
N MET A 79 -19.46 -11.61 -2.94
CA MET A 79 -18.50 -12.65 -2.55
C MET A 79 -18.90 -13.37 -1.26
N GLN A 80 -19.76 -12.76 -0.44
CA GLN A 80 -20.26 -13.38 0.80
C GLN A 80 -21.22 -14.56 0.53
N PHE A 81 -21.86 -14.56 -0.62
CA PHE A 81 -22.89 -15.54 -0.99
C PHE A 81 -22.40 -16.62 -1.98
N ASP A 82 -21.26 -16.42 -2.61
CA ASP A 82 -20.71 -17.35 -3.60
C ASP A 82 -19.26 -17.71 -3.28
N SER A 83 -19.04 -18.98 -2.96
CA SER A 83 -17.70 -19.51 -2.65
C SER A 83 -16.75 -19.59 -3.86
N HIS A 84 -17.26 -19.45 -5.07
CA HIS A 84 -16.48 -19.49 -6.32
C HIS A 84 -16.03 -18.09 -6.77
N ILE A 85 -16.58 -17.04 -6.19
CA ILE A 85 -16.20 -15.67 -6.51
C ILE A 85 -14.95 -15.31 -5.75
N LYS A 86 -14.00 -14.70 -6.45
CA LYS A 86 -12.80 -14.10 -5.89
C LYS A 86 -12.86 -12.58 -5.96
N ALA A 87 -12.03 -11.92 -5.17
CA ALA A 87 -11.78 -10.50 -5.26
C ALA A 87 -10.28 -10.27 -5.44
N TYR A 88 -9.88 -9.29 -6.24
CA TYR A 88 -8.47 -8.97 -6.40
C TYR A 88 -8.23 -7.50 -6.72
N VAL A 89 -7.01 -7.10 -6.49
CA VAL A 89 -6.42 -5.86 -6.99
C VAL A 89 -5.13 -6.19 -7.73
N GLU A 90 -4.97 -5.58 -8.89
CA GLU A 90 -3.74 -5.67 -9.69
C GLU A 90 -3.21 -4.28 -9.96
N VAL A 91 -1.91 -4.09 -9.78
CA VAL A 91 -1.23 -2.82 -10.01
C VAL A 91 -0.04 -3.06 -10.94
N GLU A 92 -0.06 -2.42 -12.10
CA GLU A 92 1.05 -2.43 -13.04
C GLU A 92 1.98 -1.24 -12.78
N LEU A 93 3.25 -1.54 -12.53
CA LEU A 93 4.30 -0.58 -12.23
C LEU A 93 5.36 -0.57 -13.32
N GLU A 94 5.83 0.62 -13.68
CA GLU A 94 6.99 0.83 -14.54
C GLU A 94 8.16 1.33 -13.70
N PHE A 95 9.28 0.65 -13.78
CA PHE A 95 10.54 1.04 -13.17
C PHE A 95 11.58 1.32 -14.26
N ASP A 96 12.10 2.51 -14.25
CA ASP A 96 13.25 2.92 -15.04
C ASP A 96 14.49 2.95 -14.13
N ASP A 97 15.45 2.08 -14.37
CA ASP A 97 16.72 1.99 -13.63
C ASP A 97 17.85 2.78 -14.32
N GLY A 98 17.51 3.56 -15.35
CA GLY A 98 18.46 4.33 -16.15
C GLY A 98 19.16 3.51 -17.25
N LYS A 99 19.01 2.18 -17.27
CA LYS A 99 19.54 1.28 -18.29
C LYS A 99 18.42 0.62 -19.10
N GLN A 100 17.37 0.24 -18.42
CA GLN A 100 16.22 -0.42 -19.01
C GLN A 100 14.94 -0.09 -18.24
N ILE A 101 13.80 -0.21 -18.92
CA ILE A 101 12.49 -0.11 -18.33
C ILE A 101 12.03 -1.52 -17.98
N ASN A 102 11.70 -1.76 -16.73
CA ASN A 102 11.12 -3.00 -16.24
C ASN A 102 9.66 -2.78 -15.86
N TYR A 103 8.82 -3.73 -16.21
CA TYR A 103 7.41 -3.74 -15.87
C TYR A 103 7.15 -4.80 -14.81
N PHE A 104 6.46 -4.39 -13.75
CA PHE A 104 6.05 -5.28 -12.68
C PHE A 104 4.53 -5.26 -12.57
N VAL A 105 3.94 -6.43 -12.47
CA VAL A 105 2.52 -6.61 -12.17
C VAL A 105 2.41 -7.23 -10.79
N LEU A 106 1.82 -6.49 -9.87
CA LEU A 106 1.52 -6.95 -8.52
C LEU A 106 0.06 -7.38 -8.50
N HIS A 107 -0.19 -8.64 -8.24
CA HIS A 107 -1.54 -9.20 -8.17
C HIS A 107 -1.79 -9.77 -6.78
N ARG A 108 -2.79 -9.23 -6.09
CA ARG A 108 -3.21 -9.68 -4.77
C ARG A 108 -4.67 -10.04 -4.82
N GLU A 109 -4.97 -11.33 -4.56
CA GLU A 109 -6.32 -11.86 -4.61
C GLU A 109 -6.72 -12.50 -3.28
N TRP A 110 -8.01 -12.44 -3.00
CA TRP A 110 -8.66 -13.08 -1.88
C TRP A 110 -9.73 -14.01 -2.41
N TYR A 111 -9.76 -15.20 -1.88
CA TYR A 111 -10.71 -16.23 -2.24
C TYR A 111 -11.26 -16.93 -1.00
N ARG A 112 -12.48 -17.43 -1.10
CA ARG A 112 -13.15 -18.07 0.02
C ARG A 112 -12.73 -19.52 0.13
N ILE A 113 -12.43 -19.93 1.36
CA ILE A 113 -12.23 -21.33 1.74
C ILE A 113 -13.26 -21.72 2.80
N LYS A 114 -13.32 -23.02 3.16
CA LYS A 114 -14.26 -23.53 4.18
C LYS A 114 -14.15 -22.81 5.54
N LYS A 115 -12.98 -22.28 5.87
CA LYS A 115 -12.68 -21.65 7.18
C LYS A 115 -12.54 -20.12 7.11
N GLY A 116 -12.93 -19.45 6.00
CA GLY A 116 -12.80 -18.00 5.87
C GLY A 116 -12.27 -17.54 4.53
N LEU A 117 -11.42 -16.52 4.54
CA LEU A 117 -10.71 -16.01 3.38
C LEU A 117 -9.24 -16.46 3.44
N GLU A 118 -8.68 -16.69 2.27
CA GLU A 118 -7.23 -16.78 2.05
C GLU A 118 -6.78 -15.71 1.08
N GLU A 119 -5.51 -15.35 1.18
CA GLU A 119 -4.84 -14.38 0.32
C GLU A 119 -3.74 -15.04 -0.48
N LYS A 120 -3.67 -14.70 -1.76
CA LYS A 120 -2.55 -15.03 -2.64
C LYS A 120 -1.96 -13.74 -3.19
N PHE A 121 -0.64 -13.61 -3.13
CA PHE A 121 0.09 -12.49 -3.68
C PHE A 121 1.12 -12.98 -4.68
N LEU A 122 1.07 -12.43 -5.89
CA LEU A 122 1.95 -12.77 -7.00
C LEU A 122 2.60 -11.50 -7.55
N ILE A 123 3.84 -11.61 -7.96
CA ILE A 123 4.58 -10.56 -8.63
C ILE A 123 5.12 -11.13 -9.93
N CYS A 124 4.81 -10.46 -11.04
CA CYS A 124 5.39 -10.77 -12.35
C CYS A 124 6.32 -9.64 -12.76
N LYS A 125 7.50 -9.97 -13.28
CA LYS A 125 8.45 -9.03 -13.88
C LYS A 125 8.56 -9.31 -15.36
N ASN A 126 8.26 -8.32 -16.20
CA ASN A 126 8.31 -8.43 -17.65
C ASN A 126 7.55 -9.65 -18.20
N GLY A 127 6.40 -9.97 -17.61
CA GLY A 127 5.53 -11.08 -18.00
C GLY A 127 5.89 -12.44 -17.39
N CYS A 128 6.97 -12.55 -16.60
CA CYS A 128 7.36 -13.78 -15.92
C CYS A 128 7.08 -13.68 -14.42
N GLU A 129 6.42 -14.69 -13.85
CA GLU A 129 6.18 -14.76 -12.41
C GLU A 129 7.52 -14.90 -11.66
N LEU A 130 7.71 -14.11 -10.62
CA LEU A 130 8.86 -14.20 -9.74
C LEU A 130 8.71 -15.38 -8.79
N ASP A 131 9.81 -16.03 -8.50
CA ASP A 131 9.87 -17.00 -7.41
C ASP A 131 9.68 -16.34 -6.03
N ARG A 132 9.58 -17.15 -5.00
CA ARG A 132 9.29 -16.67 -3.64
C ARG A 132 10.36 -15.70 -3.11
N GLU A 133 11.65 -16.00 -3.34
CA GLU A 133 12.77 -15.23 -2.85
C GLU A 133 12.81 -13.86 -3.56
N SER A 134 12.78 -13.85 -4.88
CA SER A 134 12.73 -12.63 -5.70
C SER A 134 11.49 -11.76 -5.39
N SER A 135 10.35 -12.39 -5.08
CA SER A 135 9.13 -11.67 -4.67
C SER A 135 9.28 -10.98 -3.31
N ILE A 136 9.97 -11.61 -2.36
CA ILE A 136 10.28 -11.01 -1.05
C ILE A 136 11.24 -9.84 -1.22
N ASP A 137 12.32 -10.03 -2.00
CA ASP A 137 13.30 -8.99 -2.27
C ASP A 137 12.68 -7.77 -2.95
N PHE A 138 11.84 -7.99 -3.94
CA PHE A 138 11.12 -6.90 -4.60
C PHE A 138 10.13 -6.20 -3.65
N SER A 139 9.44 -6.94 -2.79
CA SER A 139 8.55 -6.35 -1.78
C SER A 139 9.32 -5.49 -0.79
N ASN A 140 10.49 -5.93 -0.32
CA ASN A 140 11.37 -5.16 0.54
C ASN A 140 11.91 -3.91 -0.17
N TYR A 141 12.26 -4.03 -1.44
CA TYR A 141 12.68 -2.92 -2.27
C TYR A 141 11.57 -1.87 -2.43
N LEU A 142 10.32 -2.29 -2.68
CA LEU A 142 9.16 -1.39 -2.69
C LEU A 142 8.97 -0.66 -1.36
N LEU A 143 9.08 -1.37 -0.24
CA LEU A 143 8.99 -0.77 1.10
C LEU A 143 10.09 0.25 1.36
N SER A 144 11.28 0.09 0.76
CA SER A 144 12.39 1.04 0.88
C SER A 144 12.18 2.31 0.06
N ILE A 145 11.53 2.20 -1.11
CA ILE A 145 11.26 3.35 -2.00
C ILE A 145 10.02 4.12 -1.54
N ILE A 146 8.95 3.40 -1.22
CA ILE A 146 7.69 3.98 -0.76
C ILE A 146 7.30 3.28 0.55
N PRO A 147 7.84 3.72 1.70
CA PRO A 147 7.38 3.22 2.98
C PRO A 147 5.88 3.46 3.17
N PRO A 148 5.15 2.56 3.87
CA PRO A 148 3.71 2.70 4.09
C PRO A 148 3.28 4.05 4.67
N ASP A 149 4.11 4.61 5.56
CA ASP A 149 3.87 5.92 6.18
C ASP A 149 3.98 7.08 5.18
N MET A 150 4.74 6.87 4.09
CA MET A 150 4.92 7.86 3.02
C MET A 150 3.83 7.79 1.96
N PHE A 151 3.01 6.74 1.96
CA PHE A 151 1.96 6.56 0.94
C PHE A 151 1.04 7.77 0.86
N ASN A 152 0.63 8.32 2.00
CA ASN A 152 -0.27 9.46 2.07
C ASN A 152 0.33 10.76 1.51
N PHE A 153 1.65 10.82 1.27
CA PHE A 153 2.32 11.95 0.59
C PHE A 153 2.29 11.84 -0.92
N TYR A 154 2.22 10.62 -1.43
CA TYR A 154 2.19 10.36 -2.87
C TYR A 154 0.77 10.18 -3.39
N PHE A 155 -0.14 9.71 -2.52
CA PHE A 155 -1.51 9.38 -2.86
C PHE A 155 -2.46 10.12 -1.93
N PHE A 156 -2.99 11.23 -2.42
CA PHE A 156 -3.91 12.06 -1.65
C PHE A 156 -5.36 11.71 -1.98
N ASP A 157 -6.14 11.42 -0.95
CA ASP A 157 -7.59 11.57 -1.02
C ASP A 157 -7.90 13.05 -0.78
N GLY A 158 -8.66 13.68 -1.67
CA GLY A 158 -8.97 15.11 -1.58
C GLY A 158 -9.64 15.52 -0.26
N GLU A 159 -10.35 14.60 0.40
CA GLU A 159 -10.96 14.81 1.71
C GLU A 159 -9.91 14.79 2.83
N SER A 160 -8.86 13.97 2.69
CA SER A 160 -7.81 13.80 3.70
C SER A 160 -6.69 14.84 3.64
N ILE A 161 -6.58 15.61 2.55
CA ILE A 161 -5.54 16.65 2.41
C ILE A 161 -5.67 17.70 3.53
N ALA A 162 -6.89 18.18 3.79
CA ALA A 162 -7.13 19.20 4.79
C ALA A 162 -6.72 18.70 6.19
N ASP A 163 -7.12 17.48 6.54
CA ASP A 163 -6.79 16.88 7.84
C ASP A 163 -5.28 16.62 7.98
N PHE A 164 -4.63 16.22 6.87
CA PHE A 164 -3.21 15.94 6.87
C PHE A 164 -2.34 17.18 7.06
N PHE A 165 -2.68 18.30 6.42
CA PHE A 165 -1.90 19.54 6.48
C PHE A 165 -2.39 20.54 7.54
N LEU A 166 -3.69 20.58 7.83
CA LEU A 166 -4.31 21.54 8.73
C LEU A 166 -4.70 20.97 10.09
N GLY A 167 -4.66 19.64 10.25
CA GLY A 167 -4.91 18.98 11.52
C GLY A 167 -3.86 19.34 12.58
N SER A 168 -4.20 19.18 13.85
CA SER A 168 -3.34 19.51 15.01
C SER A 168 -1.96 18.86 14.95
N ASP A 169 -1.84 17.71 14.32
CA ASP A 169 -0.59 16.96 14.13
C ASP A 169 -0.01 17.08 12.70
N GLY A 170 -0.60 17.90 11.83
CA GLY A 170 -0.21 18.02 10.43
C GLY A 170 1.27 18.37 10.24
N SER A 171 1.77 19.38 10.98
CA SER A 171 3.19 19.76 10.96
C SER A 171 4.11 18.65 11.46
N ARG A 172 3.69 17.87 12.46
CA ARG A 172 4.47 16.74 13.00
C ARG A 172 4.50 15.60 11.99
N ASN A 173 3.37 15.26 11.39
CA ASN A 173 3.27 14.21 10.39
C ASN A 173 4.13 14.53 9.16
N PHE A 174 4.05 15.78 8.67
CA PHE A 174 4.89 16.25 7.58
C PHE A 174 6.38 16.17 7.92
N ARG A 175 6.79 16.70 9.10
CA ARG A 175 8.18 16.63 9.55
C ARG A 175 8.69 15.19 9.64
N ASN A 176 7.93 14.29 10.25
CA ASN A 176 8.33 12.89 10.42
C ASN A 176 8.48 12.19 9.07
N ALA A 177 7.58 12.44 8.14
CA ALA A 177 7.66 11.89 6.80
C ALA A 177 8.85 12.44 6.03
N PHE A 178 9.12 13.76 6.14
CA PHE A 178 10.27 14.39 5.53
C PHE A 178 11.58 13.81 6.08
N LEU A 179 11.68 13.63 7.41
CA LEU A 179 12.85 13.02 8.04
C LEU A 179 13.07 11.58 7.55
N LYS A 180 12.01 10.79 7.41
CA LYS A 180 12.07 9.44 6.83
C LYS A 180 12.53 9.45 5.38
N LEU A 181 11.99 10.35 4.56
CA LEU A 181 12.33 10.47 3.13
C LEU A 181 13.86 10.70 2.93
N TYR A 182 14.45 11.47 3.81
CA TYR A 182 15.89 11.78 3.78
C TYR A 182 16.75 10.84 4.66
N GLY A 183 16.15 9.80 5.25
CA GLY A 183 16.84 8.86 6.14
C GLY A 183 17.34 9.49 7.45
N LEU A 184 16.84 10.68 7.81
CA LEU A 184 17.25 11.42 9.00
C LEU A 184 16.57 10.93 10.29
N ASP A 185 15.54 10.10 10.18
CA ASP A 185 14.89 9.41 11.29
C ASP A 185 15.85 8.50 12.05
N THR A 186 16.81 7.89 11.34
CA THR A 186 17.86 7.07 11.94
C THR A 186 18.71 7.87 12.95
N LEU A 187 19.02 9.12 12.65
CA LEU A 187 19.74 10.01 13.58
C LEU A 187 18.91 10.29 14.84
N SER A 188 17.62 10.54 14.69
CA SER A 188 16.70 10.76 15.81
C SER A 188 16.59 9.52 16.70
N LEU A 189 16.50 8.32 16.11
CA LEU A 189 16.50 7.05 16.83
C LEU A 189 17.83 6.79 17.56
N MET A 190 18.98 7.15 16.96
CA MET A 190 20.28 7.06 17.62
C MET A 190 20.33 7.97 18.84
N VAL A 191 19.90 9.22 18.74
CA VAL A 191 19.87 10.18 19.88
C VAL A 191 18.99 9.65 21.01
N GLU A 192 17.80 9.13 20.70
CA GLU A 192 16.92 8.52 21.71
C GLU A 192 17.55 7.28 22.38
N ASN A 193 18.20 6.42 21.61
CA ASN A 193 18.85 5.23 22.14
C ASN A 193 20.04 5.58 23.02
N PHE A 194 20.84 6.58 22.65
CA PHE A 194 21.92 7.10 23.49
C PHE A 194 21.37 7.72 24.78
N ALA A 195 20.32 8.51 24.71
CA ALA A 195 19.67 9.09 25.89
C ALA A 195 19.13 8.03 26.85
N ARG A 196 18.54 6.94 26.31
CA ARG A 196 18.11 5.78 27.11
C ARG A 196 19.28 5.02 27.74
N ALA A 197 20.37 4.83 27.02
CA ALA A 197 21.57 4.17 27.51
C ALA A 197 22.20 4.97 28.65
N LEU A 198 22.32 6.28 28.50
CA LEU A 198 22.83 7.18 29.56
C LEU A 198 21.98 7.16 30.84
N LYS A 199 20.65 7.16 30.69
CA LYS A 199 19.74 7.03 31.85
C LYS A 199 19.89 5.69 32.58
N ARG A 200 20.15 4.59 31.85
CA ARG A 200 20.41 3.29 32.47
C ARG A 200 21.72 3.21 33.17
N SER A 201 22.79 3.78 32.62
CA SER A 201 24.11 3.82 33.27
C SER A 201 24.14 4.72 34.50
N GLY A 202 23.39 5.83 34.51
CA GLY A 202 23.27 6.72 35.68
C GLY A 202 22.51 6.10 36.84
N ASN A 203 21.61 5.15 36.61
CA ASN A 203 20.86 4.45 37.67
C ASN A 203 21.59 3.23 38.25
N SER A 204 22.73 2.82 37.68
CA SER A 204 23.56 1.71 38.20
C SER A 204 24.72 2.18 39.11
N SER A 205 24.77 3.47 39.42
CA SER A 205 25.85 4.06 40.25
C SER A 205 25.35 4.60 41.60
N ASN A 206 24.17 4.14 42.07
CA ASN A 206 23.65 4.39 43.43
C ASN A 206 23.42 3.10 44.16
#